data_f981d7eaa7232cdf69a1cc3cf3ee6cfe
#
_entry.id   f981d7eaa7232cdf69a1cc3cf3ee6cfe
#
_cell.length_a   1.000
_cell.length_b   1.000
_cell.length_c   1.000
_cell.angle_alpha   90.00
_cell.angle_beta   90.00
_cell.angle_gamma   90.00
#
_symmetry.space_group_name_H-M   'P 1'
#
loop_
_entity.id
_entity.type
_entity.pdbx_description
1 polymer ?
#
loop_
_entity_poly.entity_id
_entity_poly.type
_entity_poly.pdbx_seq_one_letter_code
_entity_poly.pdbx_strand_id
1 'polypeptide(L)'
;MDSKSIIGEAIKTTGHHPFLFVGSGLSKRYLGTEKWDELLRFFCTEFSGNEFQYDVYANRVDEKDYYGQQPAIAYLLERDYNNQVLTDDKYVDFRNRHKEELKNKVSALKIAISEHLSDCKIPDDNEELIQKGQTQAVIESVISEGEIDR
;
A
#
# COMPACT_ATOMS: atom_id res chain seq x y z
N MET A 1 31.51 3.11 8.74
CA MET A 1 30.59 3.68 9.75
C MET A 1 29.31 2.87 9.66
N ASP A 2 28.90 2.26 10.75
CA ASP A 2 27.68 1.42 10.78
C ASP A 2 26.46 2.33 10.77
N SER A 3 25.41 1.95 10.01
CA SER A 3 24.15 2.70 9.91
C SER A 3 23.49 2.96 11.27
N LYS A 4 23.70 2.06 12.22
CA LYS A 4 23.23 2.16 13.61
C LYS A 4 23.85 3.33 14.35
N SER A 5 25.17 3.55 14.19
CA SER A 5 25.87 4.66 14.81
C SER A 5 25.45 6.02 14.23
N ILE A 6 25.18 6.07 12.91
CA ILE A 6 24.75 7.31 12.23
C ILE A 6 23.36 7.75 12.73
N ILE A 7 22.40 6.80 12.82
CA ILE A 7 21.05 7.08 13.28
C ILE A 7 21.07 7.49 14.77
N GLY A 8 21.81 6.77 15.62
CA GLY A 8 21.94 7.08 17.03
C GLY A 8 22.57 8.47 17.29
N GLU A 9 23.56 8.84 16.49
CA GLU A 9 24.22 10.15 16.58
C GLU A 9 23.28 11.28 16.10
N ALA A 10 22.51 11.04 15.03
CA ALA A 10 21.52 11.99 14.54
C ALA A 10 20.40 12.24 15.56
N ILE A 11 19.90 11.21 16.24
CA ILE A 11 18.88 11.34 17.30
C ILE A 11 19.43 12.12 18.49
N LYS A 12 20.65 11.81 18.93
CA LYS A 12 21.32 12.52 20.06
C LYS A 12 21.58 13.99 19.74
N THR A 13 21.96 14.29 18.49
CA THR A 13 22.33 15.66 18.08
C THR A 13 21.11 16.56 17.89
N THR A 14 20.00 16.01 17.37
CA THR A 14 18.80 16.80 17.07
C THR A 14 17.82 16.90 18.24
N GLY A 15 17.88 15.98 19.22
CA GLY A 15 16.92 15.91 20.33
C GLY A 15 15.49 15.61 19.89
N HIS A 16 15.27 15.24 18.61
CA HIS A 16 13.97 14.91 18.04
C HIS A 16 13.96 13.49 17.51
N HIS A 17 12.83 12.81 17.68
CA HIS A 17 12.63 11.49 17.05
C HIS A 17 12.58 11.64 15.53
N PRO A 18 13.32 10.79 14.77
CA PRO A 18 13.27 10.84 13.32
C PRO A 18 11.89 10.45 12.81
N PHE A 19 11.38 11.20 11.83
CA PHE A 19 10.20 10.82 11.07
C PHE A 19 10.61 9.79 10.01
N LEU A 20 10.06 8.58 10.10
CA LEU A 20 10.26 7.56 9.08
C LEU A 20 9.19 7.68 8.00
N PHE A 21 9.58 8.14 6.82
CA PHE A 21 8.72 8.11 5.63
C PHE A 21 8.83 6.75 4.95
N VAL A 22 7.77 5.95 5.03
CA VAL A 22 7.72 4.61 4.43
C VAL A 22 6.87 4.68 3.15
N GLY A 23 7.49 4.42 2.01
CA GLY A 23 6.80 4.32 0.72
C GLY A 23 6.54 2.86 0.30
N SER A 24 5.76 2.66 -0.76
CA SER A 24 5.42 1.33 -1.33
C SER A 24 6.63 0.46 -1.70
N GLY A 25 7.79 1.05 -1.90
CA GLY A 25 9.05 0.32 -2.13
C GLY A 25 9.48 -0.52 -0.94
N LEU A 26 9.16 -0.10 0.30
CA LEU A 26 9.40 -0.90 1.49
C LEU A 26 8.46 -2.12 1.51
N SER A 27 7.17 -1.93 1.28
CA SER A 27 6.19 -3.01 1.23
C SER A 27 6.53 -4.02 0.13
N LYS A 28 6.94 -3.57 -1.05
CA LYS A 28 7.41 -4.47 -2.13
C LYS A 28 8.62 -5.30 -1.69
N ARG A 29 9.59 -4.67 -1.06
CA ARG A 29 10.83 -5.34 -0.65
C ARG A 29 10.60 -6.36 0.46
N TYR A 30 9.70 -6.09 1.41
CA TYR A 30 9.54 -6.88 2.62
C TYR A 30 8.34 -7.82 2.61
N LEU A 31 7.27 -7.43 1.92
CA LEU A 31 6.01 -8.18 1.86
C LEU A 31 5.76 -8.75 0.46
N GLY A 32 6.62 -8.45 -0.53
CA GLY A 32 6.41 -8.86 -1.91
C GLY A 32 5.22 -8.21 -2.59
N THR A 33 4.65 -7.13 -1.99
CA THR A 33 3.50 -6.45 -2.57
C THR A 33 3.86 -5.73 -3.86
N GLU A 34 2.86 -5.47 -4.68
CA GLU A 34 3.01 -4.73 -5.93
C GLU A 34 3.40 -3.27 -5.68
N LYS A 35 4.02 -2.65 -6.69
CA LYS A 35 4.12 -1.20 -6.76
C LYS A 35 2.76 -0.60 -7.13
N TRP A 36 2.61 0.72 -6.98
CA TRP A 36 1.38 1.43 -7.30
C TRP A 36 0.86 1.20 -8.72
N ASP A 37 1.74 1.24 -9.71
CA ASP A 37 1.38 1.00 -11.11
C ASP A 37 1.00 -0.46 -11.36
N GLU A 38 1.71 -1.41 -10.75
CA GLU A 38 1.42 -2.85 -10.83
C GLU A 38 0.05 -3.15 -10.19
N LEU A 39 -0.22 -2.60 -9.00
CA LEU A 39 -1.49 -2.75 -8.28
C LEU A 39 -2.67 -2.15 -9.07
N LEU A 40 -2.51 -0.95 -9.62
CA LEU A 40 -3.54 -0.31 -10.44
C LEU A 40 -3.82 -1.11 -11.73
N ARG A 41 -2.77 -1.63 -12.39
CA ARG A 41 -2.92 -2.51 -13.56
C ARG A 41 -3.66 -3.80 -13.22
N PHE A 42 -3.31 -4.43 -12.09
CA PHE A 42 -4.00 -5.62 -11.60
C PHE A 42 -5.50 -5.36 -11.44
N PHE A 43 -5.89 -4.33 -10.71
CA PHE A 43 -7.31 -4.01 -10.49
C PHE A 43 -8.02 -3.54 -11.76
N CYS A 44 -7.35 -2.85 -12.67
CA CYS A 44 -7.92 -2.51 -13.98
C CYS A 44 -8.28 -3.77 -14.78
N THR A 45 -7.39 -4.75 -14.81
CA THR A 45 -7.60 -6.02 -15.54
C THR A 45 -8.67 -6.88 -14.86
N GLU A 46 -8.58 -7.03 -13.53
CA GLU A 46 -9.53 -7.80 -12.72
C GLU A 46 -10.98 -7.32 -12.89
N PHE A 47 -11.15 -6.00 -12.82
CA PHE A 47 -12.42 -5.33 -12.92
C PHE A 47 -13.03 -5.41 -14.32
N SER A 48 -12.26 -5.09 -15.36
CA SER A 48 -12.78 -4.94 -16.73
C SER A 48 -12.66 -6.21 -17.59
N GLY A 49 -11.80 -7.15 -17.19
CA GLY A 49 -11.41 -8.27 -18.04
C GLY A 49 -10.53 -7.86 -19.24
N ASN A 50 -10.02 -6.63 -19.25
CA ASN A 50 -9.22 -6.06 -20.34
C ASN A 50 -7.85 -5.61 -19.82
N GLU A 51 -6.78 -6.24 -20.30
CA GLU A 51 -5.40 -5.93 -19.93
C GLU A 51 -4.96 -4.49 -20.28
N PHE A 52 -5.62 -3.86 -21.25
CA PHE A 52 -5.35 -2.50 -21.68
C PHE A 52 -6.16 -1.43 -20.92
N GLN A 53 -6.98 -1.80 -19.94
CA GLN A 53 -7.84 -0.86 -19.23
C GLN A 53 -7.06 0.23 -18.49
N TYR A 54 -5.90 -0.11 -17.93
CA TYR A 54 -5.01 0.87 -17.33
C TYR A 54 -4.55 1.93 -18.35
N ASP A 55 -4.17 1.50 -19.55
CA ASP A 55 -3.69 2.40 -20.61
C ASP A 55 -4.83 3.26 -21.15
N VAL A 56 -6.08 2.76 -21.17
CA VAL A 56 -7.28 3.55 -21.48
C VAL A 56 -7.44 4.69 -20.47
N TYR A 57 -7.23 4.44 -19.18
CA TYR A 57 -7.27 5.50 -18.17
C TYR A 57 -6.08 6.44 -18.29
N ALA A 58 -4.87 5.92 -18.49
CA ALA A 58 -3.67 6.73 -18.68
C ALA A 58 -3.79 7.73 -19.83
N ASN A 59 -4.43 7.33 -20.94
CA ASN A 59 -4.68 8.21 -22.08
C ASN A 59 -5.77 9.30 -21.82
N ARG A 60 -6.54 9.17 -20.76
CA ARG A 60 -7.57 10.16 -20.37
C ARG A 60 -7.08 11.17 -19.35
N VAL A 61 -5.96 10.88 -18.71
CA VAL A 61 -5.37 11.71 -17.67
C VAL A 61 -4.32 12.62 -18.30
N ASP A 62 -4.35 13.92 -17.95
CA ASP A 62 -3.30 14.84 -18.34
C ASP A 62 -2.03 14.50 -17.51
N GLU A 63 -0.86 14.42 -18.17
CA GLU A 63 0.43 14.23 -17.52
C GLU A 63 0.77 15.34 -16.51
N LYS A 64 0.10 16.49 -16.65
CA LYS A 64 0.24 17.66 -15.77
C LYS A 64 -0.77 17.71 -14.64
N ASP A 65 -1.51 16.61 -14.38
CA ASP A 65 -2.41 16.57 -13.24
C ASP A 65 -1.64 16.90 -11.95
N TYR A 66 -2.25 17.75 -11.12
CA TYR A 66 -1.62 18.30 -9.91
C TYR A 66 -1.10 17.21 -8.95
N TYR A 67 -1.79 16.08 -8.89
CA TYR A 67 -1.43 14.95 -8.04
C TYR A 67 -0.60 13.88 -8.76
N GLY A 68 -0.31 14.07 -10.07
CA GLY A 68 0.37 13.09 -10.91
C GLY A 68 -0.57 12.05 -11.55
N GLN A 69 -0.03 11.32 -12.51
CA GLN A 69 -0.80 10.41 -13.36
C GLN A 69 -1.43 9.24 -12.55
N GLN A 70 -0.69 8.62 -11.63
CA GLN A 70 -1.17 7.44 -10.90
C GLN A 70 -2.38 7.72 -9.98
N PRO A 71 -2.41 8.80 -9.18
CA PRO A 71 -3.59 9.17 -8.41
C PRO A 71 -4.80 9.49 -9.28
N ALA A 72 -4.60 10.11 -10.44
CA ALA A 72 -5.69 10.41 -11.36
C ALA A 72 -6.27 9.14 -12.00
N ILE A 73 -5.42 8.18 -12.39
CA ILE A 73 -5.85 6.85 -12.85
C ILE A 73 -6.61 6.12 -11.73
N ALA A 74 -6.09 6.15 -10.50
CA ALA A 74 -6.74 5.53 -9.34
C ALA A 74 -8.14 6.10 -9.11
N TYR A 75 -8.32 7.40 -9.27
CA TYR A 75 -9.64 8.04 -9.16
C TYR A 75 -10.64 7.55 -10.23
N LEU A 76 -10.20 7.44 -11.49
CA LEU A 76 -11.05 6.91 -12.57
C LEU A 76 -11.42 5.44 -12.32
N LEU A 77 -10.45 4.63 -11.93
CA LEU A 77 -10.66 3.23 -11.57
C LEU A 77 -11.63 3.11 -10.38
N GLU A 78 -11.43 3.89 -9.31
CA GLU A 78 -12.30 3.87 -8.13
C GLU A 78 -13.75 4.16 -8.49
N ARG A 79 -13.98 5.18 -9.31
CA ARG A 79 -15.33 5.55 -9.76
C ARG A 79 -16.00 4.41 -10.54
N ASP A 80 -15.29 3.85 -11.51
CA ASP A 80 -15.86 2.84 -12.41
C ASP A 80 -16.02 1.49 -11.68
N TYR A 81 -15.06 1.10 -10.84
CA TYR A 81 -15.12 -0.09 -10.00
C TYR A 81 -16.28 -0.01 -8.99
N ASN A 82 -16.40 1.08 -8.25
CA ASN A 82 -17.49 1.27 -7.29
C ASN A 82 -18.88 1.19 -7.96
N ASN A 83 -19.02 1.78 -9.15
CA ASN A 83 -20.27 1.72 -9.90
C ASN A 83 -20.58 0.26 -10.31
N GLN A 84 -19.61 -0.46 -10.83
CA GLN A 84 -19.83 -1.85 -11.27
C GLN A 84 -20.12 -2.78 -10.08
N VAL A 85 -19.40 -2.64 -8.97
CA VAL A 85 -19.68 -3.43 -7.76
C VAL A 85 -21.12 -3.24 -7.29
N LEU A 86 -21.67 -2.05 -7.40
CA LEU A 86 -23.05 -1.78 -6.96
C LEU A 86 -24.12 -2.25 -7.95
N THR A 87 -23.81 -2.42 -9.23
CA THR A 87 -24.78 -2.67 -10.28
C THR A 87 -24.70 -4.05 -10.93
N ASP A 88 -23.53 -4.69 -10.95
CA ASP A 88 -23.29 -5.95 -11.63
C ASP A 88 -23.53 -7.15 -10.70
N ASP A 89 -24.22 -8.16 -11.20
CA ASP A 89 -24.51 -9.40 -10.45
C ASP A 89 -23.27 -10.23 -10.16
N LYS A 90 -22.17 -10.04 -10.88
CA LYS A 90 -20.85 -10.62 -10.59
C LYS A 90 -20.41 -10.35 -9.14
N TYR A 91 -20.82 -9.23 -8.56
CA TYR A 91 -20.39 -8.77 -7.23
C TYR A 91 -21.42 -8.98 -6.12
N VAL A 92 -22.43 -9.83 -6.31
CA VAL A 92 -23.46 -10.11 -5.27
C VAL A 92 -22.82 -10.60 -3.97
N ASP A 93 -21.89 -11.54 -4.05
CA ASP A 93 -21.23 -12.09 -2.86
C ASP A 93 -20.35 -11.05 -2.16
N PHE A 94 -19.63 -10.23 -2.94
CA PHE A 94 -18.84 -9.11 -2.39
C PHE A 94 -19.75 -8.12 -1.66
N ARG A 95 -20.87 -7.71 -2.27
CA ARG A 95 -21.86 -6.81 -1.63
C ARG A 95 -22.43 -7.38 -0.35
N ASN A 96 -22.68 -8.69 -0.32
CA ASN A 96 -23.22 -9.35 0.88
C ASN A 96 -22.22 -9.38 2.03
N ARG A 97 -20.92 -9.66 1.74
CA ARG A 97 -19.86 -9.66 2.74
C ARG A 97 -19.60 -8.26 3.32
N HIS A 98 -19.62 -7.24 2.47
CA HIS A 98 -19.24 -5.86 2.83
C HIS A 98 -20.42 -4.88 2.91
N LYS A 99 -21.61 -5.40 3.26
CA LYS A 99 -22.84 -4.63 3.23
C LYS A 99 -22.80 -3.38 4.11
N GLU A 100 -22.23 -3.49 5.28
CA GLU A 100 -22.20 -2.37 6.23
C GLU A 100 -21.17 -1.30 5.80
N GLU A 101 -20.01 -1.71 5.32
CA GLU A 101 -18.99 -0.79 4.79
C GLU A 101 -19.52 -0.02 3.58
N LEU A 102 -20.18 -0.72 2.65
CA LEU A 102 -20.76 -0.10 1.45
C LEU A 102 -21.89 0.86 1.79
N LYS A 103 -22.76 0.54 2.78
CA LYS A 103 -23.77 1.46 3.28
C LYS A 103 -23.17 2.72 3.91
N ASN A 104 -22.04 2.57 4.59
CA ASN A 104 -21.29 3.67 5.17
C ASN A 104 -20.44 4.42 4.13
N LYS A 105 -20.67 4.18 2.83
CA LYS A 105 -19.99 4.82 1.70
C LYS A 105 -18.48 4.58 1.66
N VAL A 106 -18.02 3.47 2.25
CA VAL A 106 -16.63 3.03 2.03
C VAL A 106 -16.48 2.60 0.58
N SER A 107 -15.41 3.03 -0.06
CA SER A 107 -15.13 2.69 -1.45
C SER A 107 -14.96 1.18 -1.63
N ALA A 108 -15.68 0.58 -2.56
CA ALA A 108 -15.56 -0.84 -2.88
C ALA A 108 -14.14 -1.19 -3.37
N LEU A 109 -13.50 -0.31 -4.12
CA LEU A 109 -12.11 -0.49 -4.54
C LEU A 109 -11.16 -0.55 -3.34
N LYS A 110 -11.34 0.32 -2.33
CA LYS A 110 -10.51 0.31 -1.12
C LYS A 110 -10.67 -0.98 -0.32
N ILE A 111 -11.89 -1.50 -0.24
CA ILE A 111 -12.18 -2.79 0.40
C ILE A 111 -11.46 -3.91 -0.36
N ALA A 112 -11.60 -3.97 -1.68
CA ALA A 112 -10.97 -4.98 -2.51
C ALA A 112 -9.44 -4.94 -2.44
N ILE A 113 -8.83 -3.74 -2.43
CA ILE A 113 -7.38 -3.57 -2.23
C ILE A 113 -6.98 -4.07 -0.84
N SER A 114 -7.76 -3.79 0.20
CA SER A 114 -7.49 -4.26 1.55
C SER A 114 -7.53 -5.79 1.65
N GLU A 115 -8.53 -6.45 1.03
CA GLU A 115 -8.59 -7.91 0.94
C GLU A 115 -7.34 -8.46 0.22
N HIS A 116 -7.03 -7.92 -0.97
CA HIS A 116 -5.88 -8.34 -1.77
C HIS A 116 -4.55 -8.23 -1.00
N LEU A 117 -4.33 -7.11 -0.31
CA LEU A 117 -3.12 -6.92 0.49
C LEU A 117 -3.08 -7.80 1.74
N SER A 118 -4.24 -8.14 2.31
CA SER A 118 -4.33 -9.04 3.47
C SER A 118 -4.01 -10.49 3.10
N ASP A 119 -4.23 -10.86 1.85
CA ASP A 119 -3.88 -12.19 1.32
C ASP A 119 -2.39 -12.31 0.95
N CYS A 120 -1.65 -11.19 0.91
CA CYS A 120 -0.21 -11.19 0.68
C CYS A 120 0.48 -11.86 1.87
N LYS A 121 0.96 -13.09 1.67
CA LYS A 121 1.73 -13.82 2.68
C LYS A 121 3.19 -13.40 2.60
N ILE A 122 3.78 -13.15 3.77
CA ILE A 122 5.23 -13.04 3.88
C ILE A 122 5.79 -14.43 3.53
N PRO A 123 6.67 -14.56 2.52
CA PRO A 123 7.28 -15.84 2.20
C PRO A 123 8.06 -16.38 3.40
N ASP A 124 7.74 -17.61 3.83
CA ASP A 124 8.36 -18.28 4.99
C ASP A 124 9.87 -18.54 4.80
N ASP A 125 10.35 -18.52 3.55
CA ASP A 125 11.74 -18.79 3.13
C ASP A 125 12.55 -17.51 2.81
N ASN A 126 12.03 -16.35 3.13
CA ASN A 126 12.72 -15.10 2.83
C ASN A 126 13.85 -14.86 3.85
N GLU A 127 15.05 -15.41 3.55
CA GLU A 127 16.26 -15.20 4.36
C GLU A 127 16.56 -13.71 4.61
N GLU A 128 16.20 -12.85 3.68
CA GLU A 128 16.25 -11.41 3.88
C GLU A 128 15.31 -10.94 4.99
N LEU A 129 14.12 -11.51 5.15
CA LEU A 129 13.19 -11.17 6.25
C LEU A 129 13.70 -11.70 7.60
N ILE A 130 14.35 -12.85 7.63
CA ILE A 130 14.95 -13.40 8.85
C ILE A 130 16.12 -12.51 9.32
N GLN A 131 16.98 -12.05 8.42
CA GLN A 131 17.97 -11.02 8.73
C GLN A 131 17.34 -9.69 9.18
N LYS A 132 16.10 -9.41 8.80
CA LYS A 132 15.37 -8.18 9.09
C LYS A 132 14.51 -8.24 10.34
N GLY A 133 14.13 -9.41 10.82
CA GLY A 133 13.70 -9.58 12.22
C GLY A 133 14.75 -9.05 13.19
N GLN A 134 16.03 -9.15 12.83
CA GLN A 134 17.13 -8.49 13.54
C GLN A 134 17.09 -6.96 13.41
N THR A 135 16.63 -6.42 12.27
CA THR A 135 16.48 -4.95 12.08
C THR A 135 15.28 -4.40 12.86
N GLN A 136 14.19 -5.14 12.97
CA GLN A 136 13.05 -4.75 13.79
C GLN A 136 13.40 -4.78 15.28
N ALA A 137 14.09 -5.82 15.75
CA ALA A 137 14.62 -5.88 17.09
C ALA A 137 15.61 -4.74 17.40
N VAL A 138 16.34 -4.27 16.38
CA VAL A 138 17.23 -3.10 16.50
C VAL A 138 16.42 -1.81 16.62
N ILE A 139 15.37 -1.63 15.82
CA ILE A 139 14.49 -0.45 15.91
C ILE A 139 13.79 -0.42 17.27
N GLU A 140 13.26 -1.55 17.74
CA GLU A 140 12.62 -1.68 19.06
C GLU A 140 13.62 -1.42 20.20
N SER A 141 14.86 -1.89 20.09
CA SER A 141 15.89 -1.60 21.10
C SER A 141 16.28 -0.12 21.15
N VAL A 142 16.35 0.55 20.00
CA VAL A 142 16.65 2.00 19.92
C VAL A 142 15.50 2.84 20.50
N ILE A 143 14.26 2.42 20.29
CA ILE A 143 13.08 3.09 20.86
C ILE A 143 13.05 2.91 22.39
N SER A 144 13.33 1.68 22.89
CA SER A 144 13.32 1.38 24.33
C SER A 144 14.48 2.05 25.09
N GLU A 145 15.66 2.19 24.48
CA GLU A 145 16.80 2.94 25.06
C GLU A 145 16.53 4.45 25.12
N GLY A 146 15.67 4.98 24.24
CA GLY A 146 15.28 6.39 24.26
C GLY A 146 14.21 6.75 25.31
N GLU A 147 13.53 5.76 25.90
CA GLU A 147 12.53 5.95 26.98
C GLU A 147 13.12 5.92 28.40
N ILE A 148 14.37 5.50 28.57
CA ILE A 148 14.99 5.29 29.90
C ILE A 148 15.62 6.57 30.47
N ASP A 149 15.76 7.65 29.69
CA ASP A 149 16.37 8.91 30.13
C ASP A 149 15.34 10.07 30.29
N ARG A 150 14.20 9.80 30.95
CA ARG A 150 13.27 10.85 31.40
C ARG A 150 13.08 10.83 32.91
#